data_a670bee946bb51be9046d1e07716ce62
#
_entry.id   a670bee946bb51be9046d1e07716ce62
#
_cell.length_a   1.000
_cell.length_b   1.000
_cell.length_c   1.000
_cell.angle_alpha   90.00
_cell.angle_beta   90.00
_cell.angle_gamma   90.00
#
_symmetry.space_group_name_H-M   'P 1'
#
loop_
_entity.id
_entity.type
_entity.pdbx_description
1 polymer ?
#
loop_
_entity_poly.entity_id
_entity_poly.type
_entity_poly.pdbx_seq_one_letter_code
_entity_poly.pdbx_strand_id
1 'polypeptide(L)'
;MIVLVDTSVWIRFLSNRAPYAGELDGLLSRDEVSGHDVVFGELLIGDKGGRKQLLADYERMHQAPVVPHADVVEFVRDRRLYGRGVGWIDAHLLASALVGRLKLWTTDPRLATLATELGIGYN
;
A
#
# COMPACT_ATOMS: atom_id res chain seq x y z
N MET A 1 -7.19 12.96 -4.92
CA MET A 1 -6.41 11.75 -5.24
C MET A 1 -6.23 10.92 -3.98
N ILE A 2 -6.55 9.64 -4.06
CA ILE A 2 -6.40 8.74 -2.91
C ILE A 2 -5.17 7.87 -3.10
N VAL A 3 -4.41 7.70 -2.02
CA VAL A 3 -3.12 7.01 -2.03
C VAL A 3 -3.23 5.72 -1.22
N LEU A 4 -2.93 4.60 -1.86
CA LEU A 4 -2.72 3.33 -1.17
C LEU A 4 -1.30 3.32 -0.63
N VAL A 5 -1.17 3.20 0.66
CA VAL A 5 0.12 3.32 1.36
C VAL A 5 0.62 1.95 1.76
N ASP A 6 1.79 1.57 1.23
CA ASP A 6 2.44 0.30 1.54
C ASP A 6 2.87 0.25 3.02
N THR A 7 2.95 -0.96 3.54
CA THR A 7 3.38 -1.21 4.93
C THR A 7 4.73 -0.56 5.24
N SER A 8 5.65 -0.53 4.30
CA SER A 8 6.97 0.08 4.49
C SER A 8 6.89 1.55 4.88
N VAL A 9 5.94 2.29 4.33
CA VAL A 9 5.71 3.70 4.67
C VAL A 9 5.07 3.81 6.04
N TRP A 10 4.07 2.95 6.33
CA TRP A 10 3.41 2.93 7.64
C TRP A 10 4.40 2.70 8.77
N ILE A 11 5.34 1.78 8.58
CA ILE A 11 6.38 1.49 9.59
C ILE A 11 7.21 2.74 9.87
N ARG A 12 7.60 3.48 8.84
CA ARG A 12 8.36 4.72 9.00
C ARG A 12 7.53 5.81 9.67
N PHE A 13 6.26 5.91 9.33
CA PHE A 13 5.33 6.83 9.98
C PHE A 13 5.23 6.52 11.48
N LEU A 14 5.06 5.26 11.84
CA LEU A 14 4.95 4.83 13.24
C LEU A 14 6.25 5.03 14.02
N SER A 15 7.38 5.07 13.32
CA SER A 15 8.69 5.37 13.91
C SER A 15 9.03 6.86 13.85
N ASN A 16 8.07 7.69 13.47
CA ASN A 16 8.20 9.14 13.36
C ASN A 16 9.38 9.58 12.48
N ARG A 17 9.58 8.89 11.36
CA ARG A 17 10.71 9.17 10.46
C ARG A 17 10.32 10.15 9.35
N ALA A 18 11.10 11.22 9.25
CA ALA A 18 10.94 12.17 8.15
C ALA A 18 11.50 11.57 6.84
N PRO A 19 10.95 11.93 5.70
CA PRO A 19 9.79 12.81 5.49
C PRO A 19 8.44 12.09 5.60
N TYR A 20 8.45 10.78 5.80
CA TYR A 20 7.26 9.92 5.74
C TYR A 20 6.19 10.29 6.76
N ALA A 21 6.63 10.54 8.00
CA ALA A 21 5.68 10.80 9.09
C ALA A 21 4.85 12.06 8.80
N GLY A 22 5.48 13.15 8.42
CA GLY A 22 4.78 14.39 8.13
C GLY A 22 3.91 14.32 6.88
N GLU A 23 4.40 13.67 5.83
CA GLU A 23 3.67 13.56 4.58
C GLU A 23 2.44 12.65 4.72
N LEU A 24 2.59 11.52 5.39
CA LEU A 24 1.46 10.63 5.63
C LEU A 24 0.44 11.28 6.55
N ASP A 25 0.89 11.97 7.58
CA ASP A 25 0.00 12.72 8.47
C ASP A 25 -0.84 13.74 7.70
N GLY A 26 -0.22 14.44 6.76
CA GLY A 26 -0.92 15.38 5.87
C GLY A 26 -1.98 14.70 5.01
N LEU A 27 -1.67 13.55 4.43
CA LEU A 27 -2.65 12.79 3.64
C LEU A 27 -3.80 12.28 4.51
N LEU A 28 -3.49 11.80 5.71
CA LEU A 28 -4.51 11.33 6.66
C LEU A 28 -5.46 12.47 7.05
N SER A 29 -4.92 13.66 7.30
CA SER A 29 -5.73 14.81 7.68
C SER A 29 -6.66 15.30 6.57
N ARG A 30 -6.33 14.98 5.32
CA ARG A 30 -7.15 15.31 4.15
C ARG A 30 -8.03 14.14 3.69
N ASP A 31 -8.03 13.04 4.42
CA ASP A 31 -8.79 11.84 4.11
C ASP A 31 -8.43 11.28 2.71
N GLU A 32 -7.15 11.32 2.39
CA GLU A 32 -6.62 10.88 1.09
C GLU A 32 -5.83 9.58 1.16
N VAL A 33 -6.02 8.78 2.20
CA VAL A 33 -5.33 7.50 2.39
C VAL A 33 -6.30 6.34 2.23
N SER A 34 -5.89 5.34 1.45
CA SER A 34 -6.61 4.08 1.34
C SER A 34 -5.91 2.98 2.14
N GLY A 35 -6.68 2.19 2.86
CA GLY A 35 -6.22 0.96 3.47
C GLY A 35 -6.31 -0.21 2.49
N HIS A 36 -5.77 -1.35 2.90
CA HIS A 36 -5.83 -2.62 2.18
C HIS A 36 -5.74 -3.76 3.18
N ASP A 37 -6.52 -4.82 2.95
CA ASP A 37 -6.55 -5.98 3.85
C ASP A 37 -5.17 -6.56 4.11
N VAL A 38 -4.33 -6.66 3.08
CA VAL A 38 -2.99 -7.21 3.22
C VAL A 38 -2.10 -6.33 4.09
N VAL A 39 -2.18 -5.01 3.91
CA VAL A 39 -1.42 -4.06 4.74
C VAL A 39 -1.93 -4.11 6.18
N PHE A 40 -3.24 -4.19 6.37
CA PHE A 40 -3.81 -4.37 7.71
C PHE A 40 -3.24 -5.60 8.39
N GLY A 41 -3.22 -6.73 7.68
CA GLY A 41 -2.65 -7.99 8.21
C GLY A 41 -1.19 -7.85 8.61
N GLU A 42 -0.39 -7.15 7.82
CA GLU A 42 1.00 -6.92 8.15
C GLU A 42 1.18 -6.01 9.36
N LEU A 43 0.36 -4.97 9.47
CA LEU A 43 0.38 -4.08 10.65
C LEU A 43 -0.06 -4.83 11.90
N LEU A 44 -1.09 -5.67 11.77
CA LEU A 44 -1.61 -6.47 12.88
C LEU A 44 -0.57 -7.47 13.40
N ILE A 45 0.04 -8.24 12.49
CA ILE A 45 1.01 -9.27 12.88
C ILE A 45 2.30 -8.67 13.46
N GLY A 46 2.63 -7.45 13.03
CA GLY A 46 3.80 -6.73 13.56
C GLY A 46 3.54 -5.95 14.84
N ASP A 47 2.30 -5.94 15.32
CA ASP A 47 1.96 -5.19 16.53
C ASP A 47 2.44 -5.94 17.79
N LYS A 48 3.24 -5.26 18.58
CA LYS A 48 3.76 -5.77 19.86
C LYS A 48 2.93 -5.31 21.05
N GLY A 49 1.77 -4.74 20.77
CA GLY A 49 0.90 -4.11 21.76
C GLY A 49 0.96 -2.58 21.65
N GLY A 50 -0.14 -1.91 21.98
CA GLY A 50 -0.21 -0.45 21.98
C GLY A 50 -0.73 0.19 20.72
N ARG A 51 -1.07 -0.58 19.68
CA ARG A 51 -1.59 -0.04 18.40
C ARG A 51 -3.07 -0.32 18.18
N LYS A 52 -3.80 -0.66 19.22
CA LYS A 52 -5.21 -1.02 19.11
C LYS A 52 -6.05 0.06 18.44
N GLN A 53 -5.83 1.31 18.83
CA GLN A 53 -6.57 2.43 18.25
C GLN A 53 -6.21 2.66 16.78
N LEU A 54 -4.92 2.58 16.43
CA LEU A 54 -4.47 2.71 15.06
C LEU A 54 -5.14 1.64 14.17
N LEU A 55 -5.14 0.39 14.62
CA LEU A 55 -5.72 -0.72 13.87
C LEU A 55 -7.23 -0.52 13.69
N ALA A 56 -7.93 -0.06 14.74
CA ALA A 56 -9.35 0.25 14.64
C ALA A 56 -9.63 1.39 13.65
N ASP A 57 -8.83 2.43 13.69
CA ASP A 57 -8.97 3.57 12.78
C ASP A 57 -8.66 3.17 11.33
N TYR A 58 -7.66 2.31 11.14
CA TYR A 58 -7.29 1.80 9.83
C TYR A 58 -8.47 1.08 9.16
N GLU A 59 -9.21 0.28 9.90
CA GLU A 59 -10.36 -0.44 9.37
C GLU A 59 -11.50 0.49 8.93
N ARG A 60 -11.55 1.71 9.47
CA ARG A 60 -12.58 2.70 9.12
C ARG A 60 -12.22 3.57 7.92
N MET A 61 -10.96 3.54 7.48
CA MET A 61 -10.53 4.32 6.33
C MET A 61 -11.13 3.79 5.03
N HIS A 62 -11.00 4.56 3.97
CA HIS A 62 -11.23 4.06 2.62
C HIS A 62 -10.42 2.78 2.42
N GLN A 63 -11.06 1.76 1.86
CA GLN A 63 -10.39 0.47 1.63
C GLN A 63 -10.27 0.22 0.13
N ALA A 64 -9.07 -0.16 -0.30
CA ALA A 64 -8.82 -0.56 -1.68
C ALA A 64 -9.54 -1.88 -1.98
N PRO A 65 -9.98 -2.09 -3.23
CA PRO A 65 -10.57 -3.37 -3.58
C PRO A 65 -9.54 -4.49 -3.44
N VAL A 66 -9.97 -5.64 -2.93
CA VAL A 66 -9.15 -6.84 -2.87
C VAL A 66 -9.37 -7.60 -4.17
N VAL A 67 -8.30 -7.74 -4.96
CA VAL A 67 -8.37 -8.43 -6.23
C VAL A 67 -8.23 -9.94 -5.98
N PRO A 68 -9.10 -10.79 -6.55
CA PRO A 68 -9.00 -12.23 -6.36
C PRO A 68 -7.65 -12.80 -6.81
N HIS A 69 -7.21 -13.85 -6.15
CA HIS A 69 -5.92 -14.49 -6.43
C HIS A 69 -5.71 -14.80 -7.91
N ALA A 70 -6.71 -15.42 -8.55
CA ALA A 70 -6.60 -15.80 -9.97
C ALA A 70 -6.38 -14.58 -10.87
N ASP A 71 -7.04 -13.47 -10.55
CA ASP A 71 -6.90 -12.23 -11.33
C ASP A 71 -5.53 -11.58 -11.12
N VAL A 72 -4.97 -11.68 -9.93
CA VAL A 72 -3.60 -11.21 -9.68
C VAL A 72 -2.60 -12.06 -10.45
N VAL A 73 -2.82 -13.38 -10.52
CA VAL A 73 -1.96 -14.27 -11.34
C VAL A 73 -1.96 -13.82 -12.81
N GLU A 74 -3.13 -13.58 -13.38
CA GLU A 74 -3.24 -13.10 -14.75
C GLU A 74 -2.59 -11.75 -14.95
N PHE A 75 -2.80 -10.84 -14.01
CA PHE A 75 -2.19 -9.52 -14.03
C PHE A 75 -0.66 -9.60 -14.07
N VAL A 76 -0.06 -10.44 -13.24
CA VAL A 76 1.39 -10.63 -13.21
C VAL A 76 1.89 -11.18 -14.55
N ARG A 77 1.17 -12.14 -15.12
CA ARG A 77 1.54 -12.72 -16.42
C ARG A 77 1.41 -11.70 -17.56
N ASP A 78 0.27 -11.04 -17.65
CA ASP A 78 -0.04 -10.10 -18.73
C ASP A 78 0.89 -8.90 -18.75
N ARG A 79 1.23 -8.39 -17.55
CA ARG A 79 2.11 -7.23 -17.43
C ARG A 79 3.58 -7.60 -17.25
N ARG A 80 3.89 -8.90 -17.25
CA ARG A 80 5.27 -9.42 -17.17
C ARG A 80 5.99 -8.89 -15.93
N LEU A 81 5.32 -8.97 -14.78
CA LEU A 81 5.88 -8.49 -13.52
C LEU A 81 6.81 -9.49 -12.85
N TYR A 82 6.88 -10.71 -13.38
CA TYR A 82 7.76 -11.76 -12.85
C TYR A 82 9.24 -11.40 -13.05
N GLY A 83 10.07 -11.85 -12.12
CA GLY A 83 11.52 -11.61 -12.20
C GLY A 83 11.95 -10.18 -11.93
N ARG A 84 11.05 -9.33 -11.47
CA ARG A 84 11.32 -7.90 -11.25
C ARG A 84 11.72 -7.58 -9.80
N GLY A 85 11.81 -8.59 -8.95
CA GLY A 85 12.29 -8.42 -7.57
C GLY A 85 11.24 -7.94 -6.57
N VAL A 86 9.97 -8.01 -6.92
CA VAL A 86 8.86 -7.71 -6.01
C VAL A 86 8.19 -8.99 -5.56
N GLY A 87 7.56 -8.96 -4.38
CA GLY A 87 6.88 -10.12 -3.81
C GLY A 87 5.41 -10.20 -4.21
N TRP A 88 4.79 -11.30 -3.79
CA TRP A 88 3.38 -11.56 -4.11
C TRP A 88 2.44 -10.53 -3.50
N ILE A 89 2.71 -10.10 -2.27
CA ILE A 89 1.93 -9.06 -1.62
C ILE A 89 2.00 -7.76 -2.42
N ASP A 90 3.18 -7.41 -2.91
CA ASP A 90 3.38 -6.21 -3.73
C ASP A 90 2.55 -6.29 -5.01
N ALA A 91 2.47 -7.47 -5.63
CA ALA A 91 1.64 -7.68 -6.83
C ALA A 91 0.16 -7.44 -6.52
N HIS A 92 -0.32 -7.87 -5.35
CA HIS A 92 -1.68 -7.59 -4.91
C HIS A 92 -1.93 -6.08 -4.76
N LEU A 93 -0.98 -5.36 -4.17
CA LEU A 93 -1.11 -3.91 -3.99
C LEU A 93 -1.15 -3.18 -5.32
N LEU A 94 -0.30 -3.58 -6.27
CA LEU A 94 -0.32 -3.00 -7.63
C LEU A 94 -1.66 -3.23 -8.31
N ALA A 95 -2.18 -4.46 -8.26
CA ALA A 95 -3.46 -4.80 -8.87
C ALA A 95 -4.61 -4.00 -8.23
N SER A 96 -4.63 -3.93 -6.91
CA SER A 96 -5.67 -3.18 -6.17
C SER A 96 -5.62 -1.69 -6.48
N ALA A 97 -4.42 -1.12 -6.58
CA ALA A 97 -4.26 0.30 -6.92
C ALA A 97 -4.77 0.59 -8.33
N LEU A 98 -4.48 -0.30 -9.30
CA LEU A 98 -4.99 -0.14 -10.66
C LEU A 98 -6.51 -0.21 -10.71
N VAL A 99 -7.09 -1.25 -10.12
CA VAL A 99 -8.55 -1.45 -10.12
C VAL A 99 -9.26 -0.32 -9.39
N GLY A 100 -8.71 0.11 -8.25
CA GLY A 100 -9.29 1.17 -7.43
C GLY A 100 -8.96 2.58 -7.89
N ARG A 101 -8.15 2.73 -8.93
CA ARG A 101 -7.68 4.03 -9.43
C ARG A 101 -6.99 4.84 -8.34
N LEU A 102 -6.11 4.18 -7.62
CA LEU A 102 -5.35 4.76 -6.52
C LEU A 102 -3.90 4.98 -6.97
N LYS A 103 -3.19 5.86 -6.28
CA LYS A 103 -1.75 5.92 -6.37
C LYS A 103 -1.15 5.00 -5.32
N LEU A 104 -0.02 4.39 -5.61
CA LEU A 104 0.68 3.51 -4.67
C LEU A 104 1.95 4.20 -4.16
N TRP A 105 2.05 4.32 -2.85
CA TRP A 105 3.22 4.89 -2.19
C TRP A 105 3.97 3.81 -1.42
N THR A 106 5.22 3.61 -1.76
CA THR A 106 6.11 2.62 -1.16
C THR A 106 7.51 3.19 -0.99
N THR A 107 8.28 2.63 -0.07
CA THR A 107 9.70 2.95 0.08
C THR A 107 10.61 1.98 -0.68
N ASP A 108 10.04 0.88 -1.19
CA ASP A 108 10.82 -0.10 -1.97
C ASP A 108 11.03 0.42 -3.39
N PRO A 109 12.30 0.64 -3.81
CA PRO A 109 12.58 1.18 -5.14
C PRO A 109 12.06 0.32 -6.30
N ARG A 110 12.06 -1.00 -6.14
CA ARG A 110 11.59 -1.92 -7.18
C ARG A 110 10.09 -1.82 -7.37
N LEU A 111 9.35 -1.78 -6.26
CA LEU A 111 7.91 -1.61 -6.31
C LEU A 111 7.54 -0.22 -6.83
N ALA A 112 8.25 0.81 -6.39
CA ALA A 112 8.02 2.18 -6.87
C ALA A 112 8.23 2.29 -8.38
N THR A 113 9.27 1.63 -8.92
CA THR A 113 9.53 1.61 -10.35
C THR A 113 8.37 0.97 -11.11
N LEU A 114 7.88 -0.17 -10.65
CA LEU A 114 6.74 -0.85 -11.28
C LEU A 114 5.48 0.02 -11.22
N ALA A 115 5.21 0.64 -10.08
CA ALA A 115 4.06 1.53 -9.93
C ALA A 115 4.13 2.68 -10.94
N THR A 116 5.31 3.27 -11.12
CA THR A 116 5.53 4.34 -12.09
C THR A 116 5.29 3.85 -13.52
N GLU A 117 5.80 2.67 -13.89
CA GLU A 117 5.58 2.07 -15.21
C GLU A 117 4.10 1.84 -15.49
N LEU A 118 3.33 1.48 -14.46
CA LEU A 118 1.89 1.25 -14.58
C LEU A 118 1.06 2.54 -14.47
N GLY A 119 1.70 3.68 -14.29
CA GLY A 119 1.02 4.97 -14.21
C GLY A 119 0.33 5.24 -12.88
N ILE A 120 0.69 4.52 -11.83
CA ILE A 120 0.06 4.64 -10.50
C ILE A 120 1.04 5.00 -9.38
N GLY A 121 2.26 5.41 -9.72
CA GLY A 121 3.24 5.80 -8.72
C GLY A 121 2.87 7.10 -8.01
N TYR A 122 3.01 7.12 -6.70
CA TYR A 122 2.88 8.32 -5.88
C TYR A 122 4.27 8.92 -5.67
N ASN A 123 4.38 10.21 -5.93
CA ASN A 123 5.67 10.93 -5.78
C ASN A 123 5.59 11.98 -4.70
#